data_c2e184f59e342c4d54d2757c4e4f3e11
#
_entry.id   c2e184f59e342c4d54d2757c4e4f3e11
#
_cell.length_a   1.000
_cell.length_b   1.000
_cell.length_c   1.000
_cell.angle_alpha   90.00
_cell.angle_beta   90.00
_cell.angle_gamma   90.00
#
_symmetry.space_group_name_H-M   'P 1'
#
loop_
_entity.id
_entity.type
_entity.pdbx_description
1 polymer ?
#
loop_
_entity_poly.entity_id
_entity_poly.type
_entity_poly.pdbx_seq_one_letter_code
_entity_poly.pdbx_strand_id
1 'polypeptide(L)'
;MSEALPADNLVDRLAELDWKLIPYTPYPAHMHMALDEVLLERVIAGARGPTVRFWEWSEPALVIGSHQSVRNEVDVAAARDLGFVITRRMSGGGTMLCEPGRTITYSLYVPATIVSGLSFRQSYAALDAWAVGSFAALGVPATYREINDIISPRGKIAGAAQARRRGFVLHHTTIAHAMDPSLLPKLIRVGRDRLS
;
A
#
# COMPACT_ATOMS: atom_id res chain seq x y z
N MET A 1 7.83 15.06 25.60
CA MET A 1 6.51 15.59 25.21
C MET A 1 6.57 15.82 23.72
N SER A 2 6.02 14.90 22.92
CA SER A 2 5.95 15.05 21.46
C SER A 2 4.64 15.77 21.17
N GLU A 3 4.72 17.02 20.78
CA GLU A 3 3.57 17.73 20.21
C GLU A 3 3.17 17.00 18.93
N ALA A 4 2.01 16.38 18.96
CA ALA A 4 1.37 15.90 17.76
C ALA A 4 1.08 17.13 16.87
N LEU A 5 1.75 17.22 15.73
CA LEU A 5 1.39 18.22 14.73
C LEU A 5 -0.09 18.01 14.37
N PRO A 6 -0.90 19.07 14.29
CA PRO A 6 -2.32 18.96 14.03
C PRO A 6 -2.53 18.26 12.68
N ALA A 7 -3.34 17.18 12.70
CA ALA A 7 -3.75 16.44 11.50
C ALA A 7 -4.42 17.37 10.47
N ASP A 8 -5.01 18.44 10.94
CA ASP A 8 -5.69 19.47 10.14
C ASP A 8 -4.82 20.08 9.04
N ASN A 9 -3.51 20.28 9.31
CA ASN A 9 -2.59 20.89 8.35
C ASN A 9 -2.21 19.96 7.17
N LEU A 10 -2.37 18.65 7.29
CA LEU A 10 -2.02 17.73 6.19
C LEU A 10 -3.18 17.51 5.23
N VAL A 11 -4.41 17.43 5.72
CA VAL A 11 -5.60 17.33 4.88
C VAL A 11 -5.66 18.56 3.97
N ASP A 12 -5.38 19.74 4.50
CA ASP A 12 -5.30 20.98 3.72
C ASP A 12 -4.20 20.91 2.66
N ARG A 13 -3.00 20.47 3.03
CA ARG A 13 -1.88 20.30 2.06
C ARG A 13 -2.20 19.30 0.95
N LEU A 14 -2.90 18.22 1.25
CA LEU A 14 -3.34 17.26 0.24
C LEU A 14 -4.45 17.86 -0.63
N ALA A 15 -5.37 18.63 -0.06
CA ALA A 15 -6.45 19.28 -0.79
C ALA A 15 -5.95 20.37 -1.77
N GLU A 16 -4.83 21.03 -1.45
CA GLU A 16 -4.21 22.05 -2.29
C GLU A 16 -3.50 21.50 -3.54
N LEU A 17 -3.27 20.17 -3.61
CA LEU A 17 -2.60 19.57 -4.76
C LEU A 17 -3.51 19.48 -5.99
N ASP A 18 -2.97 19.83 -7.16
CA ASP A 18 -3.63 19.57 -8.46
C ASP A 18 -3.52 18.08 -8.82
N TRP A 19 -4.41 17.28 -8.26
CA TRP A 19 -4.40 15.84 -8.40
C TRP A 19 -4.70 15.37 -9.82
N LYS A 20 -3.88 14.45 -10.30
CA LYS A 20 -4.15 13.65 -11.49
C LYS A 20 -4.67 12.29 -11.08
N LEU A 21 -5.88 11.96 -11.51
CA LEU A 21 -6.50 10.66 -11.23
C LEU A 21 -6.16 9.65 -12.34
N ILE A 22 -5.72 8.45 -11.93
CA ILE A 22 -5.74 7.26 -12.77
C ILE A 22 -6.84 6.36 -12.21
N PRO A 23 -7.92 6.15 -12.97
CA PRO A 23 -9.07 5.40 -12.48
C PRO A 23 -8.74 3.93 -12.32
N TYR A 24 -9.62 3.25 -11.61
CA TYR A 24 -9.61 1.82 -11.36
C TYR A 24 -9.47 1.02 -12.66
N THR A 25 -8.39 0.27 -12.77
CA THR A 25 -8.08 -0.53 -13.96
C THR A 25 -7.41 -1.84 -13.53
N PRO A 26 -7.93 -3.00 -13.97
CA PRO A 26 -7.32 -4.29 -13.69
C PRO A 26 -6.09 -4.52 -14.59
N TYR A 27 -4.98 -4.87 -13.96
CA TYR A 27 -3.75 -5.29 -14.63
C TYR A 27 -3.13 -6.50 -13.92
N PRO A 28 -2.25 -7.26 -14.61
CA PRO A 28 -1.40 -8.26 -13.97
C PRO A 28 -0.46 -7.65 -12.93
N ALA A 29 -0.09 -8.44 -11.93
CA ALA A 29 0.69 -7.99 -10.80
C ALA A 29 2.00 -7.29 -11.19
N HIS A 30 2.75 -7.84 -12.16
CA HIS A 30 4.00 -7.25 -12.63
C HIS A 30 3.80 -5.87 -13.30
N MET A 31 2.68 -5.69 -13.99
CA MET A 31 2.33 -4.40 -14.60
C MET A 31 2.07 -3.33 -13.52
N HIS A 32 1.39 -3.69 -12.43
CA HIS A 32 1.17 -2.76 -11.34
C HIS A 32 2.49 -2.32 -10.68
N MET A 33 3.46 -3.23 -10.53
CA MET A 33 4.78 -2.90 -10.00
C MET A 33 5.54 -1.95 -10.94
N ALA A 34 5.52 -2.22 -12.23
CA ALA A 34 6.14 -1.36 -13.24
C ALA A 34 5.48 0.02 -13.31
N LEU A 35 4.15 0.08 -13.22
CA LEU A 35 3.41 1.35 -13.21
C LEU A 35 3.74 2.21 -11.99
N ASP A 36 3.88 1.60 -10.81
CA ASP A 36 4.27 2.34 -9.60
C ASP A 36 5.65 3.00 -9.79
N GLU A 37 6.59 2.28 -10.37
CA GLU A 37 7.93 2.79 -10.62
C GLU A 37 7.93 3.90 -11.69
N VAL A 38 7.30 3.65 -12.83
CA VAL A 38 7.25 4.62 -13.95
C VAL A 38 6.49 5.89 -13.55
N LEU A 39 5.39 5.78 -12.82
CA LEU A 39 4.61 6.94 -12.40
C LEU A 39 5.39 7.78 -11.38
N LEU A 40 6.08 7.16 -10.43
CA LEU A 40 6.95 7.87 -9.50
C LEU A 40 8.05 8.62 -10.26
N GLU A 41 8.72 7.98 -11.21
CA GLU A 41 9.77 8.63 -12.03
C GLU A 41 9.22 9.81 -12.85
N ARG A 42 8.00 9.69 -13.40
CA ARG A 42 7.36 10.79 -14.14
C ARG A 42 7.01 11.98 -13.25
N VAL A 43 6.56 11.72 -12.02
CA VAL A 43 6.29 12.79 -11.06
C VAL A 43 7.59 13.45 -10.60
N ILE A 44 8.63 12.68 -10.35
CA ILE A 44 9.97 13.20 -10.02
C ILE A 44 10.53 14.09 -11.13
N ALA A 45 10.34 13.69 -12.38
CA ALA A 45 10.81 14.44 -13.56
C ALA A 45 9.96 15.68 -13.90
N GLY A 46 8.88 15.94 -13.13
CA GLY A 46 7.93 17.03 -13.44
C GLY A 46 7.09 16.79 -14.70
N ALA A 47 7.20 15.61 -15.32
CA ALA A 47 6.41 15.24 -16.50
C ALA A 47 4.96 14.85 -16.15
N ARG A 48 4.66 14.75 -14.86
CA ARG A 48 3.32 14.50 -14.32
C ARG A 48 3.19 15.16 -12.95
N GLY A 49 2.02 15.73 -12.65
CA GLY A 49 1.69 16.28 -11.33
C GLY A 49 1.42 15.19 -10.29
N PRO A 50 1.16 15.59 -9.04
CA PRO A 50 0.72 14.69 -7.99
C PRO A 50 -0.39 13.77 -8.48
N THR A 51 -0.27 12.50 -8.21
CA THR A 51 -1.16 11.50 -8.82
C THR A 51 -1.74 10.58 -7.75
N VAL A 52 -3.03 10.29 -7.85
CA VAL A 52 -3.69 9.19 -7.19
C VAL A 52 -4.07 8.14 -8.23
N ARG A 53 -3.75 6.89 -7.96
CA ARG A 53 -4.10 5.75 -8.81
C ARG A 53 -4.86 4.73 -8.00
N PHE A 54 -6.04 4.33 -8.49
CA PHE A 54 -6.74 3.15 -7.99
C PHE A 54 -6.48 2.00 -8.94
N TRP A 55 -6.25 0.80 -8.39
CA TRP A 55 -5.93 -0.36 -9.19
C TRP A 55 -6.49 -1.64 -8.61
N GLU A 56 -6.84 -2.53 -9.54
CA GLU A 56 -7.33 -3.86 -9.27
C GLU A 56 -6.38 -4.91 -9.82
N TRP A 57 -6.40 -6.04 -9.20
CA TRP A 57 -5.62 -7.19 -9.58
C TRP A 57 -6.39 -8.02 -10.60
N SER A 58 -5.81 -8.31 -11.77
CA SER A 58 -6.41 -9.21 -12.77
C SER A 58 -6.07 -10.68 -12.51
N GLU A 59 -5.19 -10.97 -11.55
CA GLU A 59 -4.74 -12.29 -11.16
C GLU A 59 -4.40 -12.34 -9.67
N PRO A 60 -4.48 -13.50 -9.01
CA PRO A 60 -4.03 -13.65 -7.63
C PRO A 60 -2.52 -13.41 -7.51
N ALA A 61 -2.09 -12.65 -6.52
CA ALA A 61 -0.69 -12.27 -6.37
C ALA A 61 -0.21 -12.28 -4.92
N LEU A 62 1.06 -12.67 -4.74
CA LEU A 62 1.84 -12.42 -3.54
C LEU A 62 2.88 -11.35 -3.85
N VAL A 63 2.73 -10.19 -3.23
CA VAL A 63 3.61 -9.05 -3.43
C VAL A 63 4.58 -8.93 -2.27
N ILE A 64 5.84 -9.27 -2.52
CA ILE A 64 6.89 -9.15 -1.50
C ILE A 64 7.49 -7.73 -1.48
N GLY A 65 7.94 -7.31 -0.31
CA GLY A 65 8.66 -6.04 -0.15
C GLY A 65 10.06 -6.07 -0.76
N SER A 66 10.62 -4.90 -1.02
CA SER A 66 11.91 -4.73 -1.71
C SER A 66 13.09 -5.52 -1.09
N HIS A 67 13.07 -5.70 0.22
CA HIS A 67 14.16 -6.37 0.97
C HIS A 67 13.82 -7.79 1.42
N GLN A 68 12.64 -8.31 1.08
CA GLN A 68 12.23 -9.65 1.48
C GLN A 68 12.85 -10.73 0.58
N SER A 69 13.20 -11.87 1.17
CA SER A 69 13.58 -13.07 0.43
C SER A 69 12.33 -13.89 0.08
N VAL A 70 12.12 -14.20 -1.20
CA VAL A 70 11.01 -15.07 -1.62
C VAL A 70 11.02 -16.38 -0.83
N ARG A 71 12.18 -17.01 -0.72
CA ARG A 71 12.35 -18.31 -0.04
C ARG A 71 11.93 -18.27 1.44
N ASN A 72 12.15 -17.13 2.11
CA ASN A 72 11.86 -17.00 3.54
C ASN A 72 10.40 -16.59 3.80
N GLU A 73 9.76 -15.92 2.85
CA GLU A 73 8.46 -15.27 3.06
C GLU A 73 7.31 -16.06 2.44
N VAL A 74 7.57 -16.80 1.35
CA VAL A 74 6.51 -17.42 0.54
C VAL A 74 6.72 -18.92 0.41
N ASP A 75 5.64 -19.67 0.52
CA ASP A 75 5.61 -21.06 0.06
C ASP A 75 5.39 -21.09 -1.45
N VAL A 76 6.51 -21.19 -2.19
CA VAL A 76 6.52 -21.10 -3.66
C VAL A 76 5.74 -22.24 -4.32
N ALA A 77 5.78 -23.45 -3.72
CA ALA A 77 5.03 -24.59 -4.25
C ALA A 77 3.53 -24.38 -4.08
N ALA A 78 3.09 -24.00 -2.87
CA ALA A 78 1.70 -23.69 -2.60
C ALA A 78 1.19 -22.51 -3.45
N ALA A 79 2.03 -21.47 -3.64
CA ALA A 79 1.67 -20.33 -4.48
C ALA A 79 1.38 -20.76 -5.92
N ARG A 80 2.28 -21.57 -6.51
CA ARG A 80 2.10 -22.11 -7.86
C ARG A 80 0.85 -22.99 -7.95
N ASP A 81 0.65 -23.91 -7.01
CA ASP A 81 -0.45 -24.87 -7.03
C ASP A 81 -1.82 -24.18 -6.84
N LEU A 82 -1.85 -23.03 -6.17
CA LEU A 82 -3.05 -22.19 -5.99
C LEU A 82 -3.17 -21.06 -7.03
N GLY A 83 -2.29 -21.02 -8.03
CA GLY A 83 -2.34 -20.05 -9.12
C GLY A 83 -1.94 -18.62 -8.75
N PHE A 84 -1.18 -18.44 -7.65
CA PHE A 84 -0.68 -17.12 -7.25
C PHE A 84 0.65 -16.81 -7.95
N VAL A 85 0.73 -15.63 -8.59
CA VAL A 85 2.00 -15.09 -9.08
C VAL A 85 2.75 -14.42 -7.93
N ILE A 86 4.08 -14.47 -7.96
CA ILE A 86 4.94 -13.80 -6.99
C ILE A 86 5.63 -12.64 -7.67
N THR A 87 5.45 -11.43 -7.12
CA THR A 87 6.11 -10.22 -7.62
C THR A 87 6.73 -9.41 -6.49
N ARG A 88 7.59 -8.46 -6.84
CA ARG A 88 8.30 -7.61 -5.88
C ARG A 88 7.96 -6.14 -6.11
N ARG A 89 7.53 -5.45 -5.06
CA ARG A 89 7.34 -3.99 -5.10
C ARG A 89 8.62 -3.24 -4.73
N MET A 90 8.71 -2.00 -5.16
CA MET A 90 9.84 -1.11 -4.86
C MET A 90 9.87 -0.60 -3.41
N SER A 91 8.74 -0.62 -2.71
CA SER A 91 8.63 -0.24 -1.30
C SER A 91 8.99 -1.39 -0.36
N GLY A 92 9.36 -1.08 0.88
CA GLY A 92 9.65 -2.07 1.91
C GLY A 92 8.38 -2.72 2.51
N GLY A 93 8.54 -3.36 3.66
CA GLY A 93 7.46 -4.00 4.42
C GLY A 93 7.27 -5.48 4.11
N GLY A 94 6.25 -6.09 4.72
CA GLY A 94 5.94 -7.51 4.63
C GLY A 94 5.24 -7.93 3.34
N THR A 95 5.09 -9.25 3.17
CA THR A 95 4.38 -9.84 2.03
C THR A 95 2.89 -9.54 2.10
N MET A 96 2.31 -9.19 0.96
CA MET A 96 0.90 -8.88 0.80
C MET A 96 0.24 -9.92 -0.10
N LEU A 97 -0.93 -10.40 0.29
CA LEU A 97 -1.77 -11.28 -0.50
C LEU A 97 -2.84 -10.44 -1.20
N CYS A 98 -2.98 -10.62 -2.50
CA CYS A 98 -3.93 -9.88 -3.33
C CYS A 98 -4.77 -10.86 -4.14
N GLU A 99 -6.07 -10.62 -4.19
CA GLU A 99 -7.02 -11.44 -4.94
C GLU A 99 -7.91 -10.53 -5.80
N PRO A 100 -8.13 -10.89 -7.07
CA PRO A 100 -9.07 -10.18 -7.95
C PRO A 100 -10.46 -10.05 -7.34
N GLY A 101 -11.04 -8.85 -7.42
CA GLY A 101 -12.37 -8.57 -6.88
C GLY A 101 -12.50 -8.69 -5.36
N ARG A 102 -11.40 -8.85 -4.61
CA ARG A 102 -11.39 -9.01 -3.15
C ARG A 102 -10.44 -8.06 -2.43
N THR A 103 -9.51 -7.49 -3.18
CA THR A 103 -8.54 -6.49 -2.69
C THR A 103 -8.49 -5.31 -3.64
N ILE A 104 -8.48 -4.11 -3.10
CA ILE A 104 -8.34 -2.87 -3.85
C ILE A 104 -7.06 -2.18 -3.39
N THR A 105 -6.29 -1.64 -4.31
CA THR A 105 -5.10 -0.85 -3.95
C THR A 105 -5.22 0.57 -4.47
N TYR A 106 -4.72 1.53 -3.71
CA TYR A 106 -4.46 2.87 -4.22
C TYR A 106 -2.98 3.23 -4.02
N SER A 107 -2.48 4.08 -4.89
CA SER A 107 -1.14 4.69 -4.79
C SER A 107 -1.24 6.20 -4.87
N LEU A 108 -0.49 6.88 -4.01
CA LEU A 108 -0.28 8.32 -4.02
C LEU A 108 1.18 8.59 -4.42
N TYR A 109 1.36 9.48 -5.40
CA TYR A 109 2.67 9.94 -5.84
C TYR A 109 2.74 11.44 -5.59
N VAL A 110 3.48 11.85 -4.56
CA VAL A 110 3.47 13.23 -4.07
C VAL A 110 4.87 13.74 -3.74
N PRO A 111 5.10 15.07 -3.77
CA PRO A 111 6.31 15.66 -3.21
C PRO A 111 6.45 15.32 -1.72
N ALA A 112 7.67 15.06 -1.26
CA ALA A 112 7.94 14.76 0.16
C ALA A 112 7.66 15.97 1.09
N THR A 113 7.53 17.17 0.53
CA THR A 113 7.13 18.38 1.26
C THR A 113 5.76 18.24 1.91
N ILE A 114 4.87 17.41 1.33
CA ILE A 114 3.55 17.13 1.90
C ILE A 114 3.66 16.56 3.31
N VAL A 115 4.63 15.69 3.55
CA VAL A 115 4.88 15.07 4.86
C VAL A 115 6.04 15.72 5.63
N SER A 116 6.40 16.95 5.25
CA SER A 116 7.46 17.70 5.94
C SER A 116 7.09 17.92 7.40
N GLY A 117 8.08 17.74 8.29
CA GLY A 117 7.90 17.83 9.73
C GLY A 117 7.34 16.57 10.40
N LEU A 118 6.92 15.57 9.61
CA LEU A 118 6.45 14.29 10.13
C LEU A 118 7.58 13.26 10.17
N SER A 119 7.61 12.44 11.20
CA SER A 119 8.41 11.21 11.21
C SER A 119 7.90 10.24 10.13
N PHE A 120 8.73 9.25 9.81
CA PHE A 120 8.34 8.20 8.87
C PHE A 120 7.03 7.51 9.29
N ARG A 121 6.86 7.21 10.58
CA ARG A 121 5.64 6.59 11.12
C ARG A 121 4.43 7.51 11.01
N GLN A 122 4.56 8.77 11.41
CA GLN A 122 3.47 9.75 11.31
C GLN A 122 3.02 9.97 9.87
N SER A 123 3.92 9.87 8.89
CA SER A 123 3.56 10.02 7.48
C SER A 123 2.64 8.93 6.95
N TYR A 124 2.67 7.73 7.52
CA TYR A 124 1.70 6.67 7.17
C TYR A 124 0.29 7.06 7.61
N ALA A 125 0.13 7.38 8.91
CA ALA A 125 -1.17 7.80 9.45
C ALA A 125 -1.75 8.97 8.67
N ALA A 126 -0.89 9.92 8.35
CA ALA A 126 -1.26 11.13 7.65
C ALA A 126 -1.72 10.87 6.20
N LEU A 127 -0.98 10.05 5.44
CA LEU A 127 -1.33 9.72 4.05
C LEU A 127 -2.51 8.76 3.92
N ASP A 128 -2.84 8.02 4.99
CA ASP A 128 -4.01 7.13 5.04
C ASP A 128 -5.24 7.78 5.71
N ALA A 129 -5.13 8.99 6.28
CA ALA A 129 -6.22 9.64 7.01
C ALA A 129 -7.50 9.81 6.17
N TRP A 130 -7.35 10.16 4.88
CA TRP A 130 -8.48 10.28 3.97
C TRP A 130 -9.19 8.94 3.73
N ALA A 131 -8.43 7.82 3.67
CA ALA A 131 -9.01 6.49 3.52
C ALA A 131 -9.78 6.08 4.78
N VAL A 132 -9.24 6.36 5.96
CA VAL A 132 -9.96 6.15 7.24
C VAL A 132 -11.24 6.98 7.28
N GLY A 133 -11.19 8.25 6.86
CA GLY A 133 -12.38 9.10 6.74
C GLY A 133 -13.41 8.56 5.74
N SER A 134 -12.95 8.01 4.62
CA SER A 134 -13.82 7.38 3.62
C SER A 134 -14.51 6.13 4.16
N PHE A 135 -13.81 5.29 4.94
CA PHE A 135 -14.43 4.16 5.63
C PHE A 135 -15.52 4.61 6.61
N ALA A 136 -15.24 5.66 7.40
CA ALA A 136 -16.23 6.20 8.32
C ALA A 136 -17.47 6.72 7.58
N ALA A 137 -17.31 7.40 6.46
CA ALA A 137 -18.43 7.87 5.62
C ALA A 137 -19.27 6.73 5.04
N LEU A 138 -18.65 5.56 4.81
CA LEU A 138 -19.34 4.34 4.37
C LEU A 138 -19.92 3.50 5.53
N GLY A 139 -19.83 4.00 6.77
CA GLY A 139 -20.32 3.27 7.95
C GLY A 139 -19.43 2.11 8.38
N VAL A 140 -18.19 2.02 7.87
CA VAL A 140 -17.21 1.02 8.26
C VAL A 140 -16.36 1.57 9.41
N PRO A 141 -16.45 1.03 10.63
CA PRO A 141 -15.61 1.47 11.75
C PRO A 141 -14.17 1.08 11.50
N ALA A 142 -13.35 2.05 11.15
CA ALA A 142 -11.93 1.88 10.84
C ALA A 142 -11.08 2.89 11.60
N THR A 143 -9.92 2.44 12.08
CA THR A 143 -8.93 3.29 12.73
C THR A 143 -7.54 2.93 12.25
N TYR A 144 -6.65 3.92 12.24
CA TYR A 144 -5.25 3.69 11.98
C TYR A 144 -4.58 2.99 13.18
N ARG A 145 -3.73 2.01 12.88
CA ARG A 145 -2.86 1.35 13.86
C ARG A 145 -1.41 1.37 13.39
N GLU A 146 -0.52 1.86 14.23
CA GLU A 146 0.92 1.84 13.95
C GLU A 146 1.43 0.42 13.60
N ILE A 147 2.32 0.30 12.64
CA ILE A 147 3.06 1.36 11.91
C ILE A 147 2.33 1.82 10.65
N ASN A 148 1.54 0.97 10.01
CA ASN A 148 1.06 1.14 8.62
C ASN A 148 -0.22 0.36 8.36
N ASP A 149 -0.99 0.05 9.40
CA ASP A 149 -2.23 -0.73 9.30
C ASP A 149 -3.47 0.14 9.47
N ILE A 150 -4.53 -0.19 8.75
CA ILE A 150 -5.89 0.23 9.07
C ILE A 150 -6.62 -0.99 9.59
N ILE A 151 -7.24 -0.84 10.75
CA ILE A 151 -7.96 -1.91 11.44
C ILE A 151 -9.42 -1.58 11.63
N SER A 152 -10.25 -2.61 11.67
CA SER A 152 -11.64 -2.58 12.15
C SER A 152 -11.75 -3.38 13.45
N PRO A 153 -12.91 -3.37 14.15
CA PRO A 153 -13.14 -4.25 15.29
C PRO A 153 -12.95 -5.74 14.98
N ARG A 154 -13.02 -6.12 13.70
CA ARG A 154 -12.84 -7.52 13.24
C ARG A 154 -11.40 -7.87 12.84
N GLY A 155 -10.49 -6.90 12.87
CA GLY A 155 -9.08 -7.10 12.54
C GLY A 155 -8.56 -6.12 11.49
N LYS A 156 -7.38 -6.42 10.95
CA LYS A 156 -6.73 -5.63 9.91
C LYS A 156 -7.53 -5.68 8.60
N ILE A 157 -7.83 -4.52 8.05
CA ILE A 157 -8.55 -4.36 6.79
C ILE A 157 -7.71 -3.71 5.68
N ALA A 158 -6.61 -3.02 6.04
CA ALA A 158 -5.68 -2.49 5.06
C ALA A 158 -4.25 -2.43 5.61
N GLY A 159 -3.30 -2.38 4.69
CA GLY A 159 -1.89 -2.20 5.01
C GLY A 159 -1.20 -1.35 3.96
N ALA A 160 -0.37 -0.41 4.42
CA ALA A 160 0.35 0.52 3.59
C ALA A 160 1.85 0.20 3.48
N ALA A 161 2.47 0.70 2.42
CA ALA A 161 3.91 0.75 2.27
C ALA A 161 4.34 2.04 1.57
N GLN A 162 5.57 2.49 1.84
CA GLN A 162 6.13 3.69 1.22
C GLN A 162 7.49 3.43 0.59
N ALA A 163 7.75 4.13 -0.50
CA ALA A 163 9.07 4.35 -1.04
C ALA A 163 9.33 5.86 -1.14
N ARG A 164 10.53 6.28 -0.75
CA ARG A 164 10.96 7.69 -0.85
C ARG A 164 12.15 7.77 -1.79
N ARG A 165 12.03 8.60 -2.82
CA ARG A 165 13.06 8.75 -3.84
C ARG A 165 13.13 10.20 -4.31
N ARG A 166 14.33 10.78 -4.29
CA ARG A 166 14.62 12.11 -4.85
C ARG A 166 13.61 13.21 -4.46
N GLY A 167 13.23 13.28 -3.16
CA GLY A 167 12.31 14.32 -2.67
C GLY A 167 10.83 14.03 -2.95
N PHE A 168 10.48 12.80 -3.34
CA PHE A 168 9.11 12.36 -3.57
C PHE A 168 8.77 11.11 -2.75
N VAL A 169 7.48 10.91 -2.55
CA VAL A 169 6.89 9.75 -1.85
C VAL A 169 5.95 9.01 -2.78
N LEU A 170 6.19 7.72 -2.92
CA LEU A 170 5.17 6.76 -3.31
C LEU A 170 4.60 6.17 -2.02
N HIS A 171 3.32 6.32 -1.80
CA HIS A 171 2.58 5.66 -0.73
C HIS A 171 1.47 4.82 -1.35
N HIS A 172 1.45 3.53 -1.05
CA HIS A 172 0.38 2.66 -1.54
C HIS A 172 -0.22 1.84 -0.41
N THR A 173 -1.54 1.66 -0.47
CA THR A 173 -2.31 0.96 0.55
C THR A 173 -3.22 -0.05 -0.12
N THR A 174 -3.16 -1.29 0.35
CA THR A 174 -4.06 -2.35 -0.10
C THR A 174 -5.13 -2.61 0.93
N ILE A 175 -6.36 -2.57 0.49
CA ILE A 175 -7.58 -2.77 1.25
C ILE A 175 -8.09 -4.18 0.95
N ALA A 176 -8.25 -5.00 1.99
CA ALA A 176 -8.82 -6.35 1.92
C ALA A 176 -10.30 -6.28 2.30
N HIS A 177 -11.19 -6.19 1.32
CA HIS A 177 -12.62 -6.10 1.58
C HIS A 177 -13.33 -7.47 1.62
N ALA A 178 -12.77 -8.48 0.94
CA ALA A 178 -13.31 -9.83 0.90
C ALA A 178 -12.23 -10.93 0.77
N MET A 179 -10.98 -10.61 1.13
CA MET A 179 -9.85 -11.55 1.07
C MET A 179 -10.13 -12.80 1.89
N ASP A 180 -9.73 -13.97 1.40
CA ASP A 180 -9.80 -15.22 2.14
C ASP A 180 -8.61 -15.35 3.13
N PRO A 181 -8.82 -15.16 4.43
CA PRO A 181 -7.74 -15.24 5.41
C PRO A 181 -7.16 -16.65 5.57
N SER A 182 -7.86 -17.71 5.14
CA SER A 182 -7.37 -19.08 5.22
C SER A 182 -6.20 -19.37 4.29
N LEU A 183 -5.99 -18.50 3.30
CA LEU A 183 -4.86 -18.58 2.38
C LEU A 183 -3.54 -18.08 3.00
N LEU A 184 -3.60 -17.17 3.97
CA LEU A 184 -2.40 -16.60 4.58
C LEU A 184 -1.44 -17.66 5.15
N PRO A 185 -1.86 -18.60 6.01
CA PRO A 185 -0.95 -19.60 6.57
C PRO A 185 -0.49 -20.66 5.55
N LYS A 186 -1.16 -20.77 4.40
CA LYS A 186 -0.77 -21.68 3.32
C LYS A 186 0.32 -21.07 2.46
N LEU A 187 0.23 -19.77 2.20
CA LEU A 187 1.03 -19.05 1.22
C LEU A 187 2.19 -18.26 1.84
N ILE A 188 2.00 -17.73 3.06
CA ILE A 188 2.97 -16.85 3.71
C ILE A 188 3.57 -17.56 4.91
N ARG A 189 4.91 -17.56 4.99
CA ARG A 189 5.69 -18.19 6.06
C ARG A 189 5.76 -17.30 7.31
N VAL A 190 4.62 -16.99 7.91
CA VAL A 190 4.57 -16.20 9.15
C VAL A 190 4.96 -17.07 10.35
N GLY A 191 5.94 -16.63 11.14
CA GLY A 191 6.36 -17.32 12.36
C GLY A 191 7.07 -18.66 12.16
N ARG A 192 7.45 -18.99 10.91
CA ARG A 192 8.32 -20.14 10.63
C ARG A 192 9.77 -19.73 10.73
N ASP A 193 10.66 -20.68 11.11
CA ASP A 193 12.08 -20.44 11.09
C ASP A 193 12.53 -20.01 9.70
N ARG A 194 13.30 -18.91 9.65
CA ARG A 194 13.86 -18.43 8.39
C ARG A 194 14.81 -19.50 7.86
N LEU A 195 14.63 -19.89 6.62
CA LEU A 195 15.54 -20.79 5.95
C LEU A 195 16.86 -20.06 5.74
N SER A 196 17.91 -20.56 6.36
CA SER A 196 19.29 -20.05 6.23
C SER A 196 19.83 -20.24 4.81
#